data_a0902565ba5d3d5efd57c2a07b98397d
#
_entry.id   a0902565ba5d3d5efd57c2a07b98397d
#
_cell.length_a   1.000
_cell.length_b   1.000
_cell.length_c   1.000
_cell.angle_alpha   90.00
_cell.angle_beta   90.00
_cell.angle_gamma   90.00
#
_symmetry.space_group_name_H-M   'P 1'
#
loop_
_entity.id
_entity.type
_entity.pdbx_description
1 polymer ?
#
loop_
_entity_poly.entity_id
_entity_poly.type
_entity_poly.pdbx_seq_one_letter_code
_entity_poly.pdbx_strand_id
1 'polypeptide(L)'
;MRVIGLTGGIGSGKSLAAEYFADLGALVIDADQLARAAIERGTSGFDEVISIFGDSILKNGDIDRRALGELVFQNPELKTKLENIIHPWIRNEFEAAVASLTQEQTLVYEIPLLFETKAQDRFDIVITVEASMENRIARLRARGLHISEIESRIAAQATREQRQSVADFLIENDGNEDDLLRKVENIWKELADRDIKK
;
A
#
# COMPACT_ATOMS: atom_id res chain seq x y z
N MET A 1 16.80 12.93 -5.54
CA MET A 1 15.99 11.73 -5.54
C MET A 1 15.53 11.44 -4.12
N ARG A 2 14.27 11.13 -3.92
CA ARG A 2 13.71 10.79 -2.60
C ARG A 2 12.69 9.64 -2.75
N VAL A 3 12.71 8.69 -1.84
CA VAL A 3 11.78 7.57 -1.79
C VAL A 3 11.00 7.62 -0.48
N ILE A 4 9.69 7.80 -0.58
CA ILE A 4 8.76 7.93 0.56
C ILE A 4 7.93 6.67 0.68
N GLY A 5 7.91 6.06 1.87
CA GLY A 5 6.97 5.03 2.23
C GLY A 5 5.67 5.65 2.78
N LEU A 6 4.55 5.49 2.08
CA LEU A 6 3.24 5.95 2.52
C LEU A 6 2.43 4.79 3.07
N THR A 7 2.15 4.82 4.37
CA THR A 7 1.40 3.77 5.06
C THR A 7 0.17 4.32 5.79
N GLY A 8 -0.61 3.45 6.38
CA GLY A 8 -1.79 3.82 7.17
C GLY A 8 -2.78 2.68 7.32
N GLY A 9 -3.58 2.73 8.37
CA GLY A 9 -4.60 1.72 8.64
C GLY A 9 -5.67 1.66 7.56
N ILE A 10 -6.29 0.51 7.39
CA ILE A 10 -7.42 0.36 6.47
C ILE A 10 -8.50 1.41 6.77
N GLY A 11 -8.99 2.11 5.74
CA GLY A 11 -9.98 3.18 5.88
C GLY A 11 -9.43 4.54 6.33
N SER A 12 -8.10 4.70 6.51
CA SER A 12 -7.50 5.98 6.93
C SER A 12 -7.52 7.06 5.84
N GLY A 13 -7.66 6.69 4.56
CA GLY A 13 -7.59 7.63 3.43
C GLY A 13 -6.20 7.71 2.78
N LYS A 14 -5.34 6.73 3.02
CA LYS A 14 -4.00 6.63 2.46
C LYS A 14 -3.96 6.81 0.94
N SER A 15 -4.85 6.14 0.18
CA SER A 15 -4.88 6.23 -1.28
C SER A 15 -5.25 7.62 -1.80
N LEU A 16 -6.16 8.34 -1.12
CA LEU A 16 -6.45 9.73 -1.47
C LEU A 16 -5.25 10.65 -1.19
N ALA A 17 -4.52 10.41 -0.10
CA ALA A 17 -3.28 11.13 0.16
C ALA A 17 -2.21 10.83 -0.92
N ALA A 18 -2.13 9.59 -1.41
CA ALA A 18 -1.25 9.20 -2.51
C ALA A 18 -1.61 9.93 -3.82
N GLU A 19 -2.90 10.05 -4.15
CA GLU A 19 -3.40 10.83 -5.29
C GLU A 19 -2.97 12.30 -5.19
N TYR A 20 -3.11 12.92 -4.02
CA TYR A 20 -2.67 14.29 -3.80
C TYR A 20 -1.15 14.47 -3.94
N PHE A 21 -0.34 13.50 -3.49
CA PHE A 21 1.09 13.52 -3.77
C PHE A 21 1.40 13.41 -5.26
N ALA A 22 0.63 12.61 -6.02
CA ALA A 22 0.77 12.52 -7.47
C ALA A 22 0.44 13.86 -8.15
N ASP A 23 -0.62 14.53 -7.74
CA ASP A 23 -1.03 15.86 -8.25
C ASP A 23 0.07 16.92 -7.97
N LEU A 24 0.83 16.77 -6.90
CA LEU A 24 1.97 17.63 -6.58
C LEU A 24 3.27 17.24 -7.32
N GLY A 25 3.23 16.20 -8.15
CA GLY A 25 4.34 15.79 -9.02
C GLY A 25 5.16 14.60 -8.53
N ALA A 26 4.72 13.89 -7.49
CA ALA A 26 5.35 12.64 -7.10
C ALA A 26 5.02 11.52 -8.11
N LEU A 27 5.99 10.63 -8.36
CA LEU A 27 5.70 9.33 -8.93
C LEU A 27 5.09 8.47 -7.83
N VAL A 28 3.88 7.92 -8.07
CA VAL A 28 3.20 7.07 -7.07
C VAL A 28 3.16 5.64 -7.55
N ILE A 29 3.53 4.72 -6.67
CA ILE A 29 3.42 3.27 -6.88
C ILE A 29 2.64 2.66 -5.72
N ASP A 30 1.63 1.87 -6.05
CA ASP A 30 0.82 1.12 -5.09
C ASP A 30 1.27 -0.35 -5.07
N ALA A 31 1.75 -0.82 -3.91
CA ALA A 31 2.20 -2.20 -3.71
C ALA A 31 1.08 -3.23 -3.98
N ASP A 32 -0.17 -2.89 -3.64
CA ASP A 32 -1.31 -3.77 -3.90
C ASP A 32 -1.62 -3.87 -5.40
N GLN A 33 -1.44 -2.77 -6.16
CA GLN A 33 -1.56 -2.81 -7.62
C GLN A 33 -0.44 -3.62 -8.25
N LEU A 34 0.80 -3.47 -7.79
CA LEU A 34 1.92 -4.30 -8.24
C LEU A 34 1.67 -5.79 -7.95
N ALA A 35 1.18 -6.14 -6.76
CA ALA A 35 0.83 -7.51 -6.42
C ALA A 35 -0.24 -8.09 -7.35
N ARG A 36 -1.18 -7.26 -7.78
CA ARG A 36 -2.21 -7.67 -8.74
C ARG A 36 -1.65 -7.88 -10.14
N ALA A 37 -0.80 -6.96 -10.59
CA ALA A 37 -0.16 -7.04 -11.90
C ALA A 37 0.76 -8.25 -12.01
N ALA A 38 1.44 -8.63 -10.93
CA ALA A 38 2.34 -9.80 -10.90
C ALA A 38 1.68 -11.11 -11.34
N ILE A 39 0.38 -11.25 -11.16
CA ILE A 39 -0.40 -12.46 -11.47
C ILE A 39 -1.49 -12.22 -12.53
N GLU A 40 -1.34 -11.19 -13.35
CA GLU A 40 -2.23 -10.97 -14.49
C GLU A 40 -1.90 -11.92 -15.63
N ARG A 41 -2.90 -12.23 -16.45
CA ARG A 41 -2.72 -13.10 -17.62
C ARG A 41 -1.57 -12.62 -18.50
N GLY A 42 -0.69 -13.55 -18.85
CA GLY A 42 0.49 -13.27 -19.67
C GLY A 42 1.75 -12.97 -18.88
N THR A 43 1.70 -12.99 -17.55
CA THR A 43 2.89 -12.93 -16.70
C THR A 43 3.36 -14.32 -16.31
N SER A 44 4.66 -14.48 -15.99
CA SER A 44 5.17 -15.73 -15.43
C SER A 44 4.51 -16.07 -14.09
N GLY A 45 4.17 -15.05 -13.28
CA GLY A 45 3.47 -15.23 -12.02
C GLY A 45 2.07 -15.82 -12.19
N PHE A 46 1.35 -15.46 -13.26
CA PHE A 46 0.08 -16.08 -13.61
C PHE A 46 0.23 -17.59 -13.83
N ASP A 47 1.20 -18.01 -14.67
CA ASP A 47 1.43 -19.41 -14.98
C ASP A 47 1.89 -20.21 -13.74
N GLU A 48 2.75 -19.63 -12.90
CA GLU A 48 3.18 -20.24 -11.64
C GLU A 48 2.03 -20.41 -10.65
N VAL A 49 1.17 -19.40 -10.51
CA VAL A 49 -0.01 -19.49 -9.63
C VAL A 49 -0.94 -20.59 -10.10
N ILE A 50 -1.25 -20.69 -11.39
CA ILE A 50 -2.08 -21.79 -11.93
C ILE A 50 -1.42 -23.15 -11.66
N SER A 51 -0.12 -23.27 -11.86
CA SER A 51 0.62 -24.52 -11.61
C SER A 51 0.50 -24.99 -10.15
N ILE A 52 0.43 -24.07 -9.18
CA ILE A 52 0.38 -24.40 -7.75
C ILE A 52 -1.06 -24.58 -7.25
N PHE A 53 -1.98 -23.72 -7.69
CA PHE A 53 -3.33 -23.62 -7.15
C PHE A 53 -4.37 -24.35 -8.00
N GLY A 54 -4.00 -24.71 -9.26
CA GLY A 54 -4.89 -25.39 -10.21
C GLY A 54 -5.93 -24.47 -10.84
N ASP A 55 -6.70 -25.03 -11.76
CA ASP A 55 -7.69 -24.29 -12.54
C ASP A 55 -8.91 -23.83 -11.72
N SER A 56 -9.08 -24.35 -10.51
CA SER A 56 -10.23 -24.01 -9.63
C SER A 56 -10.27 -22.53 -9.22
N ILE A 57 -9.13 -21.83 -9.33
CA ILE A 57 -9.02 -20.39 -9.09
C ILE A 57 -9.29 -19.54 -10.34
N LEU A 58 -9.60 -20.15 -11.49
CA LEU A 58 -9.86 -19.43 -12.73
C LEU A 58 -11.35 -19.09 -12.90
N LYS A 59 -11.60 -17.87 -13.36
CA LYS A 59 -12.92 -17.40 -13.81
C LYS A 59 -12.74 -16.65 -15.13
N ASN A 60 -13.40 -17.14 -16.18
CA ASN A 60 -13.29 -16.58 -17.54
C ASN A 60 -11.84 -16.53 -18.07
N GLY A 61 -10.97 -17.42 -17.56
CA GLY A 61 -9.56 -17.51 -17.94
C GLY A 61 -8.65 -16.53 -17.21
N ASP A 62 -9.13 -15.74 -16.26
CA ASP A 62 -8.34 -14.90 -15.35
C ASP A 62 -8.40 -15.46 -13.92
N ILE A 63 -7.42 -15.09 -13.09
CA ILE A 63 -7.41 -15.51 -11.68
C ILE A 63 -8.57 -14.82 -10.94
N ASP A 64 -9.49 -15.62 -10.39
CA ASP A 64 -10.48 -15.16 -9.43
C ASP A 64 -9.78 -14.86 -8.10
N ARG A 65 -9.48 -13.59 -7.88
CA ARG A 65 -8.77 -13.10 -6.69
C ARG A 65 -9.50 -13.41 -5.39
N ARG A 66 -10.82 -13.54 -5.45
CA ARG A 66 -11.62 -13.92 -4.28
C ARG A 66 -11.37 -15.38 -3.94
N ALA A 67 -11.49 -16.27 -4.92
CA ALA A 67 -11.22 -17.70 -4.74
C ALA A 67 -9.78 -17.95 -4.27
N LEU A 68 -8.79 -17.29 -4.89
CA LEU A 68 -7.39 -17.36 -4.48
C LEU A 68 -7.22 -16.84 -3.04
N GLY A 69 -7.83 -15.69 -2.70
CA GLY A 69 -7.79 -15.11 -1.36
C GLY A 69 -8.37 -16.03 -0.29
N GLU A 70 -9.50 -16.68 -0.55
CA GLU A 70 -10.12 -17.65 0.35
C GLU A 70 -9.21 -18.86 0.62
N LEU A 71 -8.53 -19.37 -0.42
CA LEU A 71 -7.58 -20.49 -0.30
C LEU A 71 -6.35 -20.13 0.55
N VAL A 72 -5.73 -18.99 0.29
CA VAL A 72 -4.53 -18.57 1.03
C VAL A 72 -4.83 -18.14 2.45
N PHE A 73 -6.04 -17.62 2.69
CA PHE A 73 -6.48 -17.26 4.04
C PHE A 73 -6.60 -18.48 4.95
N GLN A 74 -7.05 -19.61 4.41
CA GLN A 74 -7.25 -20.86 5.14
C GLN A 74 -5.97 -21.71 5.25
N ASN A 75 -4.96 -21.43 4.41
CA ASN A 75 -3.75 -22.26 4.32
C ASN A 75 -2.48 -21.42 4.29
N PRO A 76 -1.74 -21.34 5.42
CA PRO A 76 -0.49 -20.58 5.51
C PRO A 76 0.60 -21.02 4.54
N GLU A 77 0.65 -22.31 4.18
CA GLU A 77 1.65 -22.81 3.21
C GLU A 77 1.36 -22.29 1.80
N LEU A 78 0.08 -22.28 1.40
CA LEU A 78 -0.33 -21.72 0.11
C LEU A 78 -0.12 -20.19 0.09
N LYS A 79 -0.34 -19.52 1.21
CA LYS A 79 -0.03 -18.09 1.35
C LYS A 79 1.45 -17.84 1.09
N THR A 80 2.35 -18.60 1.72
CA THR A 80 3.80 -18.47 1.53
C THR A 80 4.21 -18.74 0.08
N LYS A 81 3.60 -19.74 -0.58
CA LYS A 81 3.87 -20.01 -2.00
C LYS A 81 3.47 -18.84 -2.89
N LEU A 82 2.29 -18.25 -2.66
CA LEU A 82 1.84 -17.08 -3.41
C LEU A 82 2.76 -15.87 -3.18
N GLU A 83 3.15 -15.62 -1.93
CA GLU A 83 4.08 -14.55 -1.58
C GLU A 83 5.44 -14.71 -2.27
N ASN A 84 5.96 -15.93 -2.35
CA ASN A 84 7.22 -16.21 -3.05
C ASN A 84 7.18 -15.93 -4.56
N ILE A 85 6.00 -16.01 -5.19
CA ILE A 85 5.81 -15.63 -6.59
C ILE A 85 5.73 -14.10 -6.73
N ILE A 86 4.93 -13.46 -5.87
CA ILE A 86 4.59 -12.04 -6.02
C ILE A 86 5.73 -11.13 -5.55
N HIS A 87 6.39 -11.44 -4.43
CA HIS A 87 7.38 -10.54 -3.82
C HIS A 87 8.60 -10.24 -4.70
N PRO A 88 9.21 -11.20 -5.42
CA PRO A 88 10.30 -10.90 -6.33
C PRO A 88 9.90 -9.93 -7.43
N TRP A 89 8.69 -10.10 -7.99
CA TRP A 89 8.16 -9.24 -9.04
C TRP A 89 7.96 -7.81 -8.53
N ILE A 90 7.29 -7.64 -7.37
CA ILE A 90 7.11 -6.33 -6.72
C ILE A 90 8.45 -5.66 -6.46
N ARG A 91 9.43 -6.42 -5.96
CA ARG A 91 10.77 -5.88 -5.69
C ARG A 91 11.43 -5.36 -6.95
N ASN A 92 11.40 -6.12 -8.03
CA ASN A 92 12.01 -5.74 -9.30
C ASN A 92 11.35 -4.47 -9.87
N GLU A 93 10.01 -4.38 -9.84
CA GLU A 93 9.29 -3.20 -10.30
C GLU A 93 9.62 -1.96 -9.45
N PHE A 94 9.67 -2.12 -8.13
CA PHE A 94 10.06 -1.04 -7.23
C PHE A 94 11.50 -0.58 -7.48
N GLU A 95 12.45 -1.51 -7.60
CA GLU A 95 13.87 -1.20 -7.86
C GLU A 95 14.06 -0.53 -9.24
N ALA A 96 13.33 -1.00 -10.27
CA ALA A 96 13.34 -0.38 -11.58
C ALA A 96 12.79 1.06 -11.54
N ALA A 97 11.71 1.28 -10.80
CA ALA A 97 11.14 2.61 -10.62
C ALA A 97 12.12 3.55 -9.89
N VAL A 98 12.74 3.08 -8.80
CA VAL A 98 13.76 3.87 -8.08
C VAL A 98 14.94 4.19 -8.99
N ALA A 99 15.44 3.22 -9.77
CA ALA A 99 16.55 3.43 -10.70
C ALA A 99 16.23 4.41 -11.83
N SER A 100 14.96 4.58 -12.18
CA SER A 100 14.51 5.52 -13.22
C SER A 100 14.41 6.97 -12.74
N LEU A 101 14.44 7.20 -11.41
CA LEU A 101 14.28 8.56 -10.85
C LEU A 101 15.47 9.46 -11.14
N THR A 102 15.17 10.69 -11.52
CA THR A 102 16.17 11.78 -11.53
C THR A 102 16.43 12.30 -10.10
N GLN A 103 17.49 13.08 -9.93
CA GLN A 103 17.89 13.65 -8.62
C GLN A 103 16.79 14.52 -7.97
N GLU A 104 15.91 15.11 -8.77
CA GLU A 104 14.86 16.04 -8.32
C GLU A 104 13.51 15.36 -8.10
N GLN A 105 13.36 14.09 -8.54
CA GLN A 105 12.10 13.37 -8.44
C GLN A 105 11.90 12.73 -7.06
N THR A 106 10.64 12.66 -6.69
CA THR A 106 10.16 11.96 -5.48
C THR A 106 9.27 10.80 -5.89
N LEU A 107 9.56 9.62 -5.35
CA LEU A 107 8.71 8.44 -5.42
C LEU A 107 7.93 8.30 -4.11
N VAL A 108 6.62 8.15 -4.20
CA VAL A 108 5.76 7.74 -3.08
C VAL A 108 5.33 6.29 -3.30
N TYR A 109 5.77 5.41 -2.41
CA TYR A 109 5.42 4.00 -2.43
C TYR A 109 4.32 3.71 -1.41
N GLU A 110 3.11 3.46 -1.90
CA GLU A 110 1.96 3.14 -1.07
C GLU A 110 2.05 1.68 -0.61
N ILE A 111 2.29 1.48 0.69
CA ILE A 111 2.49 0.16 1.29
C ILE A 111 1.65 -0.01 2.57
N PRO A 112 0.58 -0.85 2.55
CA PRO A 112 -0.32 -1.00 3.69
C PRO A 112 0.32 -1.63 4.93
N LEU A 113 1.25 -2.57 4.74
CA LEU A 113 1.84 -3.39 5.80
C LEU A 113 3.32 -3.02 6.08
N LEU A 114 3.64 -1.72 6.06
CA LEU A 114 5.01 -1.23 6.22
C LEU A 114 5.62 -1.66 7.57
N PHE A 115 4.89 -1.48 8.66
CA PHE A 115 5.35 -1.82 10.01
C PHE A 115 5.47 -3.34 10.16
N GLU A 116 4.48 -4.11 9.73
CA GLU A 116 4.42 -5.56 9.86
C GLU A 116 5.57 -6.26 9.12
N THR A 117 5.96 -5.71 7.96
CA THR A 117 7.07 -6.22 7.15
C THR A 117 8.42 -5.62 7.50
N LYS A 118 8.46 -4.71 8.49
CA LYS A 118 9.67 -3.97 8.91
C LYS A 118 10.38 -3.29 7.73
N ALA A 119 9.59 -2.71 6.84
CA ALA A 119 10.10 -2.13 5.60
C ALA A 119 10.57 -0.67 5.72
N GLN A 120 10.50 -0.05 6.92
CA GLN A 120 10.81 1.36 7.13
C GLN A 120 12.20 1.76 6.63
N ASP A 121 13.19 0.88 6.82
CA ASP A 121 14.59 1.16 6.44
C ASP A 121 14.85 1.21 4.91
N ARG A 122 13.82 0.92 4.12
CA ARG A 122 13.86 0.99 2.65
C ARG A 122 13.53 2.37 2.10
N PHE A 123 13.08 3.28 2.95
CA PHE A 123 12.58 4.60 2.59
C PHE A 123 13.42 5.69 3.23
N ASP A 124 13.59 6.80 2.51
CA ASP A 124 14.23 8.01 3.06
C ASP A 124 13.32 8.68 4.09
N ILE A 125 12.00 8.52 3.92
CA ILE A 125 10.96 9.10 4.76
C ILE A 125 9.77 8.16 4.82
N VAL A 126 9.18 8.03 6.00
CA VAL A 126 7.92 7.31 6.22
C VAL A 126 6.82 8.29 6.60
N ILE A 127 5.72 8.26 5.85
CA ILE A 127 4.51 9.04 6.13
C ILE A 127 3.39 8.08 6.51
N THR A 128 2.75 8.31 7.66
CA THR A 128 1.60 7.53 8.10
C THR A 128 0.33 8.37 8.03
N VAL A 129 -0.70 7.84 7.35
CA VAL A 129 -2.05 8.45 7.32
C VAL A 129 -2.92 7.72 8.33
N GLU A 130 -3.43 8.45 9.31
CA GLU A 130 -4.29 7.94 10.37
C GLU A 130 -5.65 8.64 10.40
N ALA A 131 -6.66 7.93 10.84
CA ALA A 131 -7.98 8.48 11.14
C ALA A 131 -8.55 7.79 12.38
N SER A 132 -9.52 8.43 13.00
CA SER A 132 -10.26 7.87 14.13
C SER A 132 -10.93 6.54 13.73
N MET A 133 -11.11 5.66 14.69
CA MET A 133 -11.77 4.37 14.46
C MET A 133 -13.17 4.57 13.89
N GLU A 134 -13.89 5.57 14.37
CA GLU A 134 -15.23 5.93 13.88
C GLU A 134 -15.22 6.28 12.39
N ASN A 135 -14.33 7.16 11.95
CA ASN A 135 -14.21 7.56 10.54
C ASN A 135 -13.76 6.41 9.64
N ARG A 136 -12.83 5.58 10.12
CA ARG A 136 -12.39 4.37 9.39
C ARG A 136 -13.54 3.40 9.17
N ILE A 137 -14.30 3.08 10.21
CA ILE A 137 -15.48 2.20 10.13
C ILE A 137 -16.52 2.80 9.19
N ALA A 138 -16.85 4.08 9.32
CA ALA A 138 -17.82 4.75 8.47
C ALA A 138 -17.44 4.67 6.99
N ARG A 139 -16.18 4.96 6.64
CA ARG A 139 -15.66 4.88 5.26
C ARG A 139 -15.69 3.46 4.71
N LEU A 140 -15.34 2.45 5.52
CA LEU A 140 -15.35 1.05 5.09
C LEU A 140 -16.77 0.51 4.90
N ARG A 141 -17.71 0.91 5.75
CA ARG A 141 -19.14 0.59 5.57
C ARG A 141 -19.71 1.23 4.30
N ALA A 142 -19.36 2.47 4.01
CA ALA A 142 -19.74 3.13 2.76
C ALA A 142 -19.20 2.41 1.51
N ARG A 143 -18.07 1.67 1.64
CA ARG A 143 -17.53 0.78 0.59
C ARG A 143 -18.19 -0.60 0.55
N GLY A 144 -19.22 -0.86 1.38
CA GLY A 144 -20.00 -2.11 1.38
C GLY A 144 -19.45 -3.24 2.25
N LEU A 145 -18.45 -2.99 3.10
CA LEU A 145 -17.91 -4.02 4.00
C LEU A 145 -18.85 -4.23 5.21
N HIS A 146 -18.99 -5.48 5.62
CA HIS A 146 -19.68 -5.83 6.87
C HIS A 146 -18.81 -5.56 8.09
N ILE A 147 -19.43 -5.26 9.24
CA ILE A 147 -18.72 -4.87 10.47
C ILE A 147 -17.71 -5.95 10.92
N SER A 148 -18.09 -7.22 10.87
CA SER A 148 -17.20 -8.33 11.23
C SER A 148 -15.95 -8.43 10.34
N GLU A 149 -16.09 -8.11 9.06
CA GLU A 149 -14.97 -8.07 8.11
C GLU A 149 -14.06 -6.87 8.40
N ILE A 150 -14.65 -5.71 8.73
CA ILE A 150 -13.91 -4.50 9.11
C ILE A 150 -13.08 -4.77 10.36
N GLU A 151 -13.67 -5.33 11.40
CA GLU A 151 -13.01 -5.66 12.67
C GLU A 151 -11.85 -6.64 12.45
N SER A 152 -12.08 -7.70 11.66
CA SER A 152 -11.04 -8.68 11.32
C SER A 152 -9.86 -8.05 10.60
N ARG A 153 -10.13 -7.18 9.60
CA ARG A 153 -9.07 -6.49 8.85
C ARG A 153 -8.29 -5.50 9.68
N ILE A 154 -8.97 -4.79 10.60
CA ILE A 154 -8.31 -3.87 11.53
C ILE A 154 -7.43 -4.64 12.52
N ALA A 155 -7.93 -5.76 13.07
CA ALA A 155 -7.19 -6.58 14.01
C ALA A 155 -5.95 -7.26 13.40
N ALA A 156 -5.94 -7.47 12.09
CA ALA A 156 -4.82 -8.04 11.36
C ALA A 156 -3.68 -7.03 11.06
N GLN A 157 -3.90 -5.74 11.28
CA GLN A 157 -2.91 -4.69 11.05
C GLN A 157 -2.25 -4.24 12.35
N ALA A 158 -1.06 -3.67 12.23
CA ALA A 158 -0.39 -2.97 13.32
C ALA A 158 -1.30 -1.91 13.97
N THR A 159 -1.10 -1.63 15.25
CA THR A 159 -1.84 -0.56 15.93
C THR A 159 -1.43 0.82 15.40
N ARG A 160 -2.22 1.82 15.70
CA ARG A 160 -1.90 3.22 15.38
C ARG A 160 -0.55 3.63 15.96
N GLU A 161 -0.31 3.30 17.23
CA GLU A 161 0.91 3.62 17.96
C GLU A 161 2.14 2.96 17.32
N GLN A 162 1.99 1.72 16.88
CA GLN A 162 3.05 0.99 16.17
C GLN A 162 3.39 1.64 14.83
N ARG A 163 2.39 2.03 14.02
CA ARG A 163 2.66 2.74 12.75
C ARG A 163 3.26 4.11 12.98
N GLN A 164 2.79 4.84 14.00
CA GLN A 164 3.34 6.14 14.36
C GLN A 164 4.80 6.07 14.83
N SER A 165 5.18 4.97 15.51
CA SER A 165 6.55 4.81 16.02
C SER A 165 7.65 4.74 14.94
N VAL A 166 7.26 4.47 13.70
CA VAL A 166 8.19 4.39 12.54
C VAL A 166 8.00 5.52 11.53
N ALA A 167 7.08 6.45 11.81
CA ALA A 167 6.73 7.54 10.91
C ALA A 167 7.56 8.79 11.19
N ASP A 168 8.09 9.41 10.12
CA ASP A 168 8.68 10.75 10.16
C ASP A 168 7.61 11.84 10.11
N PHE A 169 6.46 11.55 9.46
CA PHE A 169 5.32 12.44 9.36
C PHE A 169 4.02 11.69 9.63
N LEU A 170 3.11 12.40 10.31
CA LEU A 170 1.76 11.92 10.60
C LEU A 170 0.73 12.82 9.92
N ILE A 171 -0.17 12.22 9.14
CA ILE A 171 -1.33 12.87 8.57
C ILE A 171 -2.57 12.39 9.31
N GLU A 172 -3.15 13.24 10.15
CA GLU A 172 -4.45 12.99 10.79
C GLU A 172 -5.58 13.33 9.82
N ASN A 173 -6.31 12.32 9.36
CA ASN A 173 -7.37 12.45 8.34
C ASN A 173 -8.77 12.26 8.93
N ASP A 174 -9.14 13.11 9.86
CA ASP A 174 -10.47 13.15 10.48
C ASP A 174 -11.35 14.29 9.94
N GLY A 175 -10.79 15.18 9.13
CA GLY A 175 -11.48 16.26 8.46
C GLY A 175 -12.08 15.89 7.10
N ASN A 176 -12.36 16.90 6.30
CA ASN A 176 -12.79 16.75 4.91
C ASN A 176 -11.59 16.59 3.94
N GLU A 177 -11.87 16.46 2.65
CA GLU A 177 -10.85 16.27 1.61
C GLU A 177 -9.92 17.49 1.49
N ASP A 178 -10.43 18.73 1.63
CA ASP A 178 -9.61 19.95 1.61
C ASP A 178 -8.63 20.00 2.80
N ASP A 179 -9.03 19.47 3.97
CA ASP A 179 -8.14 19.35 5.12
C ASP A 179 -7.00 18.36 4.87
N LEU A 180 -7.31 17.23 4.23
CA LEU A 180 -6.31 16.25 3.86
C LEU A 180 -5.34 16.83 2.82
N LEU A 181 -5.86 17.47 1.77
CA LEU A 181 -5.06 18.11 0.74
C LEU A 181 -4.08 19.13 1.35
N ARG A 182 -4.56 20.04 2.21
CA ARG A 182 -3.70 21.03 2.89
C ARG A 182 -2.58 20.37 3.70
N LYS A 183 -2.85 19.26 4.37
CA LYS A 183 -1.83 18.52 5.15
C LYS A 183 -0.79 17.88 4.23
N VAL A 184 -1.20 17.31 3.12
CA VAL A 184 -0.30 16.76 2.10
C VAL A 184 0.57 17.87 1.50
N GLU A 185 -0.02 19.01 1.10
CA GLU A 185 0.71 20.17 0.58
C GLU A 185 1.74 20.73 1.57
N ASN A 186 1.40 20.78 2.86
CA ASN A 186 2.33 21.25 3.89
C ASN A 186 3.53 20.32 4.04
N ILE A 187 3.32 19.01 4.05
CA ILE A 187 4.41 18.03 4.07
C ILE A 187 5.24 18.18 2.80
N TRP A 188 4.61 18.29 1.63
CA TRP A 188 5.31 18.43 0.35
C TRP A 188 6.24 19.65 0.34
N LYS A 189 5.78 20.80 0.84
CA LYS A 189 6.58 22.02 1.02
C LYS A 189 7.74 21.80 1.98
N GLU A 190 7.48 21.18 3.14
CA GLU A 190 8.53 20.89 4.12
C GLU A 190 9.62 19.97 3.54
N LEU A 191 9.23 18.99 2.73
CA LEU A 191 10.16 18.11 2.04
C LEU A 191 11.04 18.86 1.04
N ALA A 192 10.49 19.80 0.28
CA ALA A 192 11.26 20.66 -0.62
C ALA A 192 12.26 21.55 0.13
N ASP A 193 11.86 22.12 1.27
CA ASP A 193 12.73 22.97 2.09
C ASP A 193 13.90 22.20 2.73
N ARG A 194 13.74 20.92 3.01
CA ARG A 194 14.82 20.06 3.53
C ARG A 194 15.92 19.80 2.49
N ASP A 195 15.60 19.78 1.20
CA ASP A 195 16.59 19.60 0.13
C ASP A 195 17.45 20.84 -0.11
N ILE A 196 16.94 22.04 0.20
CA ILE A 196 17.68 23.30 0.05
C ILE A 196 18.76 23.45 1.12
N LYS A 197 18.66 22.71 2.24
CA LYS A 197 19.56 22.81 3.39
C LYS A 197 20.68 21.77 3.42
N LYS A 198 20.77 20.90 2.41
CA LYS A 198 21.87 19.94 2.20
C LYS A 198 22.79 20.41 1.08
#